data_f1d507e271616d60607883ee172dd8f5
#
_entry.id   f1d507e271616d60607883ee172dd8f5
#
_cell.length_a   1.000
_cell.length_b   1.000
_cell.length_c   1.000
_cell.angle_alpha   90.00
_cell.angle_beta   90.00
_cell.angle_gamma   90.00
#
_symmetry.space_group_name_H-M   'P 1'
#
loop_
_entity.id
_entity.type
_entity.pdbx_description
1 polymer ?
#
loop_
_entity_poly.entity_id
_entity_poly.type
_entity_poly.pdbx_seq_one_letter_code
_entity_poly.pdbx_strand_id
1 'polypeptide(L)'
;MNSNVHHRKPRLVFFQWDHQPNANAAGYLLLHMQQQAKCLATHFDVVIISRDCDYAEICDRYEPDLTLFESGYRSHGSRRIKITNTNTHVAVPKLGLHNADPWCDRRAGFLSDMEQWGIETYFAIATMTPEYMPAVKENLFVWPNFIDPEVYHDYGQQKVIPVTLTGQVYGLYPWRQTVFPMIRDRYPCLVSPQHAYESKLASQLLSGEAYARALNASLVVPTCGTMGGEVVRKHFEIPGAKACLVTERTAAVEAAGFVDMENCVFVDGHNVVERLDYLFAHPDEIQRITTAGHSLIHSRHTVNHRPQIYQWFLLNKGLQFGEKIIQSGPFGELAKVKRVAKHESVHIVGKASDRALLNQGDLLLEQDRVGEAKHCYARCLDYVSYLPEAKFRLAICALREGDADRAYDLLVDLVKVTVIEYGAVDPDPVEWAYFLLALICKGQLERARRLQDFYPSLSHEEFRRARLVIAQLGCSGGVVAGLYGRERKSIHQVPDRSDSEWLTWFDNILERCQQPDLANVLRQAPAGGSGTSAKVTAPYFKGDAGWRLRLYSGVDGLMVKLRLTNLRPNVPPLPEFRYLRHLVRALVPKSQRGAMRWIRTALSWPPV
;
A
#
# COMPACT_ATOMS: atom_id res chain seq x y z
N MET A 1 45.63 -7.06 -28.26
CA MET A 1 45.48 -6.50 -26.90
C MET A 1 44.00 -6.45 -26.57
N ASN A 2 43.48 -7.52 -25.98
CA ASN A 2 42.09 -7.56 -25.50
C ASN A 2 42.06 -6.87 -24.12
N SER A 3 41.65 -5.60 -24.09
CA SER A 3 41.34 -4.93 -22.83
C SER A 3 40.03 -5.49 -22.30
N ASN A 4 40.12 -6.45 -21.39
CA ASN A 4 39.03 -6.79 -20.49
C ASN A 4 38.72 -5.57 -19.62
N VAL A 5 37.95 -4.63 -20.14
CA VAL A 5 37.29 -3.63 -19.32
C VAL A 5 36.26 -4.37 -18.49
N HIS A 6 36.63 -4.79 -17.29
CA HIS A 6 35.65 -5.20 -16.29
C HIS A 6 34.71 -4.02 -16.04
N HIS A 7 33.60 -3.94 -16.75
CA HIS A 7 32.57 -2.94 -16.45
C HIS A 7 32.13 -3.14 -15.00
N ARG A 8 32.56 -2.22 -14.13
CA ARG A 8 32.10 -2.16 -12.75
C ARG A 8 30.56 -2.13 -12.74
N LYS A 9 29.93 -2.99 -11.93
CA LYS A 9 28.48 -2.91 -11.71
C LYS A 9 28.10 -1.49 -11.28
N PRO A 10 26.97 -0.94 -11.78
CA PRO A 10 26.48 0.33 -11.30
C PRO A 10 26.16 0.25 -9.81
N ARG A 11 26.38 1.34 -9.08
CA ARG A 11 26.12 1.40 -7.64
C ARG A 11 24.67 1.75 -7.35
N LEU A 12 24.03 0.93 -6.56
CA LEU A 12 22.68 1.13 -6.04
C LEU A 12 22.71 1.39 -4.54
N VAL A 13 22.20 2.53 -4.09
CA VAL A 13 21.88 2.73 -2.68
C VAL A 13 20.41 2.39 -2.46
N PHE A 14 20.16 1.39 -1.62
CA PHE A 14 18.84 0.91 -1.24
C PHE A 14 18.49 1.39 0.17
N PHE A 15 17.61 2.38 0.25
CA PHE A 15 17.03 2.86 1.50
C PHE A 15 15.90 1.90 1.90
N GLN A 16 16.22 0.97 2.80
CA GLN A 16 15.33 -0.08 3.26
C GLN A 16 14.85 0.24 4.69
N TRP A 17 13.62 -0.13 5.03
CA TRP A 17 13.16 -0.05 6.41
C TRP A 17 14.06 -0.88 7.32
N ASP A 18 14.12 -0.50 8.59
CA ASP A 18 14.87 -1.26 9.59
C ASP A 18 14.08 -2.52 9.96
N HIS A 19 14.37 -3.61 9.26
CA HIS A 19 13.78 -4.94 9.46
C HIS A 19 14.57 -5.76 10.47
N GLN A 20 15.08 -5.13 11.52
CA GLN A 20 15.83 -5.85 12.55
C GLN A 20 15.00 -6.98 13.14
N PRO A 21 15.62 -8.12 13.42
CA PRO A 21 14.94 -9.24 14.06
C PRO A 21 14.39 -8.80 15.42
N ASN A 22 13.07 -8.70 15.55
CA ASN A 22 12.49 -8.76 16.87
C ASN A 22 12.09 -10.21 17.16
N ALA A 23 12.06 -10.60 18.41
CA ALA A 23 11.76 -11.96 18.84
C ALA A 23 10.38 -12.48 18.37
N ASN A 24 9.53 -11.59 17.87
CA ASN A 24 8.17 -11.88 17.43
C ASN A 24 8.00 -11.84 15.92
N ALA A 25 9.06 -11.50 15.14
CA ALA A 25 8.98 -11.47 13.69
C ALA A 25 9.08 -12.87 13.08
N ALA A 26 8.24 -13.17 12.12
CA ALA A 26 8.35 -14.42 11.37
C ALA A 26 9.61 -14.43 10.50
N GLY A 27 10.44 -15.48 10.64
CA GLY A 27 11.73 -15.58 9.95
C GLY A 27 11.67 -15.46 8.43
N TYR A 28 10.54 -15.86 7.81
CA TYR A 28 10.37 -15.75 6.36
C TYR A 28 10.29 -14.28 5.86
N LEU A 29 9.88 -13.32 6.70
CA LEU A 29 9.90 -11.89 6.33
C LEU A 29 11.33 -11.40 6.16
N LEU A 30 12.20 -11.72 7.12
CA LEU A 30 13.62 -11.35 7.05
C LEU A 30 14.31 -12.03 5.87
N LEU A 31 14.01 -13.31 5.62
CA LEU A 31 14.51 -14.05 4.47
C LEU A 31 14.10 -13.35 3.14
N HIS A 32 12.85 -12.88 3.06
CA HIS A 32 12.38 -12.15 1.89
C HIS A 32 13.19 -10.87 1.63
N MET A 33 13.46 -10.07 2.67
CA MET A 33 14.25 -8.84 2.55
C MET A 33 15.70 -9.14 2.13
N GLN A 34 16.29 -10.20 2.68
CA GLN A 34 17.62 -10.67 2.27
C GLN A 34 17.65 -11.13 0.80
N GLN A 35 16.63 -11.85 0.36
CA GLN A 35 16.53 -12.30 -1.02
C GLN A 35 16.33 -11.13 -2.01
N GLN A 36 15.61 -10.08 -1.62
CA GLN A 36 15.50 -8.85 -2.42
C GLN A 36 16.88 -8.20 -2.60
N ALA A 37 17.65 -8.05 -1.54
CA ALA A 37 19.00 -7.52 -1.61
C ALA A 37 19.92 -8.40 -2.49
N LYS A 38 19.83 -9.73 -2.35
CA LYS A 38 20.57 -10.70 -3.19
C LYS A 38 20.20 -10.57 -4.67
N CYS A 39 18.90 -10.40 -4.98
CA CYS A 39 18.42 -10.19 -6.34
C CYS A 39 18.97 -8.91 -6.96
N LEU A 40 18.95 -7.79 -6.24
CA LEU A 40 19.53 -6.53 -6.70
C LEU A 40 21.04 -6.66 -6.92
N ALA A 41 21.74 -7.40 -6.05
CA ALA A 41 23.19 -7.62 -6.16
C ALA A 41 23.61 -8.45 -7.38
N THR A 42 22.68 -9.11 -8.09
CA THR A 42 23.00 -9.77 -9.37
C THR A 42 23.47 -8.75 -10.42
N HIS A 43 22.92 -7.53 -10.39
CA HIS A 43 23.14 -6.50 -11.39
C HIS A 43 23.83 -5.24 -10.85
N PHE A 44 23.76 -4.96 -9.56
CA PHE A 44 24.28 -3.75 -8.93
C PHE A 44 25.36 -4.06 -7.86
N ASP A 45 26.21 -3.06 -7.59
CA ASP A 45 26.95 -2.95 -6.33
C ASP A 45 26.00 -2.30 -5.32
N VAL A 46 25.44 -3.10 -4.39
CA VAL A 46 24.33 -2.69 -3.52
C VAL A 46 24.83 -2.21 -2.17
N VAL A 47 24.47 -0.99 -1.79
CA VAL A 47 24.65 -0.44 -0.44
C VAL A 47 23.28 -0.32 0.22
N ILE A 48 23.07 -0.98 1.35
CA ILE A 48 21.80 -0.93 2.09
C ILE A 48 21.91 0.08 3.23
N ILE A 49 20.94 1.02 3.30
CA ILE A 49 20.80 2.00 4.37
C ILE A 49 19.48 1.72 5.09
N SER A 50 19.56 1.18 6.31
CA SER A 50 18.39 0.83 7.14
C SER A 50 18.31 1.65 8.44
N ARG A 51 18.84 2.86 8.42
CA ARG A 51 18.82 3.82 9.54
C ARG A 51 18.42 5.21 9.08
N ASP A 52 18.01 6.05 10.03
CA ASP A 52 17.76 7.47 9.77
C ASP A 52 19.04 8.10 9.19
N CYS A 53 18.91 8.89 8.12
CA CYS A 53 20.05 9.44 7.40
C CYS A 53 19.69 10.73 6.65
N ASP A 54 20.75 11.41 6.23
CA ASP A 54 20.71 12.51 5.28
C ASP A 54 21.02 11.98 3.88
N TYR A 55 20.13 12.22 2.92
CA TYR A 55 20.29 11.76 1.55
C TYR A 55 21.52 12.38 0.86
N ALA A 56 21.80 13.68 1.11
CA ALA A 56 22.95 14.35 0.52
C ALA A 56 24.25 13.69 0.99
N GLU A 57 24.43 13.49 2.31
CA GLU A 57 25.61 12.82 2.88
C GLU A 57 25.79 11.39 2.33
N ILE A 58 24.69 10.66 2.14
CA ILE A 58 24.75 9.31 1.57
C ILE A 58 25.18 9.35 0.11
N CYS A 59 24.65 10.29 -0.69
CA CYS A 59 25.04 10.43 -2.09
C CYS A 59 26.49 10.88 -2.23
N ASP A 60 26.95 11.84 -1.42
CA ASP A 60 28.36 12.29 -1.41
C ASP A 60 29.33 11.16 -1.05
N ARG A 61 28.91 10.29 -0.11
CA ARG A 61 29.77 9.20 0.37
C ARG A 61 29.84 8.02 -0.61
N TYR A 62 28.72 7.66 -1.20
CA TYR A 62 28.63 6.41 -1.98
C TYR A 62 28.55 6.63 -3.48
N GLU A 63 28.34 7.85 -3.95
CA GLU A 63 28.24 8.23 -5.38
C GLU A 63 27.35 7.24 -6.18
N PRO A 64 26.06 7.10 -5.81
CA PRO A 64 25.19 6.11 -6.43
C PRO A 64 24.83 6.47 -7.87
N ASP A 65 24.76 5.45 -8.74
CA ASP A 65 24.16 5.55 -10.07
C ASP A 65 22.63 5.53 -10.04
N LEU A 66 22.04 4.94 -8.97
CA LEU A 66 20.61 4.78 -8.76
C LEU A 66 20.32 4.71 -7.26
N THR A 67 19.17 5.26 -6.85
CA THR A 67 18.68 5.09 -5.49
C THR A 67 17.29 4.46 -5.50
N LEU A 68 17.05 3.51 -4.58
CA LEU A 68 15.79 2.79 -4.40
C LEU A 68 15.28 3.02 -2.97
N PHE A 69 14.00 3.39 -2.83
CA PHE A 69 13.39 3.73 -1.55
C PHE A 69 12.24 2.77 -1.25
N GLU A 70 12.41 1.92 -0.27
CA GLU A 70 11.34 1.07 0.24
C GLU A 70 10.36 1.91 1.08
N SER A 71 9.06 1.74 0.84
CA SER A 71 8.02 2.43 1.58
C SER A 71 6.67 1.69 1.50
N GLY A 72 5.67 2.15 2.27
CA GLY A 72 4.32 1.60 2.27
C GLY A 72 4.19 0.26 2.99
N TYR A 73 5.21 -0.18 3.71
CA TYR A 73 5.20 -1.46 4.42
C TYR A 73 4.31 -1.42 5.66
N ARG A 74 3.50 -2.46 5.87
CA ARG A 74 2.78 -2.65 7.12
C ARG A 74 3.72 -3.27 8.14
N SER A 75 4.00 -2.55 9.23
CA SER A 75 4.95 -2.99 10.23
C SER A 75 4.57 -4.33 10.87
N HIS A 76 5.52 -5.25 10.87
CA HIS A 76 5.52 -6.48 11.65
C HIS A 76 6.78 -6.51 12.54
N GLY A 77 7.01 -5.40 13.27
CA GLY A 77 8.23 -5.16 14.03
C GLY A 77 9.29 -4.35 13.28
N SER A 78 9.05 -4.00 12.02
CA SER A 78 9.93 -3.15 11.23
C SER A 78 9.74 -1.67 11.55
N ARG A 79 10.83 -0.89 11.48
CA ARG A 79 10.82 0.55 11.72
C ARG A 79 11.02 1.31 10.41
N ARG A 80 10.11 2.23 10.10
CA ARG A 80 10.30 3.20 9.01
C ARG A 80 11.50 4.10 9.32
N ILE A 81 12.41 4.27 8.37
CA ILE A 81 13.54 5.19 8.49
C ILE A 81 13.15 6.61 8.08
N LYS A 82 13.80 7.60 8.66
CA LYS A 82 13.67 9.00 8.30
C LYS A 82 14.80 9.38 7.33
N ILE A 83 14.44 9.94 6.17
CA ILE A 83 15.41 10.41 5.16
C ILE A 83 15.18 11.90 4.95
N THR A 84 16.23 12.70 5.12
CA THR A 84 16.21 14.16 4.93
C THR A 84 16.96 14.57 3.66
N ASN A 85 16.79 15.82 3.23
CA ASN A 85 17.50 16.44 2.10
C ASN A 85 17.40 15.68 0.77
N THR A 86 16.25 15.03 0.53
CA THR A 86 16.02 14.23 -0.69
C THR A 86 15.88 15.06 -1.97
N ASN A 87 15.83 16.38 -1.88
CA ASN A 87 15.78 17.31 -3.01
C ASN A 87 17.17 17.66 -3.57
N THR A 88 18.23 17.12 -3.01
CA THR A 88 19.62 17.25 -3.52
C THR A 88 19.92 16.15 -4.54
N HIS A 89 21.09 16.21 -5.19
CA HIS A 89 21.59 15.20 -6.15
C HIS A 89 20.53 14.83 -7.20
N VAL A 90 19.85 15.83 -7.78
CA VAL A 90 18.74 15.66 -8.71
C VAL A 90 19.08 14.86 -9.97
N ALA A 91 20.36 14.74 -10.29
CA ALA A 91 20.85 13.92 -11.41
C ALA A 91 20.83 12.42 -11.11
N VAL A 92 20.79 12.02 -9.83
CA VAL A 92 20.72 10.61 -9.42
C VAL A 92 19.26 10.17 -9.51
N PRO A 93 18.92 9.20 -10.37
CA PRO A 93 17.56 8.69 -10.47
C PRO A 93 17.08 8.08 -9.15
N LYS A 94 15.82 8.31 -8.82
CA LYS A 94 15.16 7.79 -7.61
C LYS A 94 14.00 6.89 -8.00
N LEU A 95 13.92 5.72 -7.38
CA LEU A 95 12.82 4.77 -7.53
C LEU A 95 12.16 4.51 -6.18
N GLY A 96 10.83 4.41 -6.17
CA GLY A 96 10.08 3.94 -5.02
C GLY A 96 9.81 2.44 -5.13
N LEU A 97 9.85 1.72 -4.01
CA LEU A 97 9.47 0.31 -3.92
C LEU A 97 8.32 0.15 -2.92
N HIS A 98 7.13 -0.16 -3.44
CA HIS A 98 6.00 -0.57 -2.61
C HIS A 98 6.16 -2.06 -2.27
N ASN A 99 6.72 -2.32 -1.10
CA ASN A 99 7.06 -3.68 -0.65
C ASN A 99 5.99 -4.25 0.28
N ALA A 100 4.72 -4.21 -0.16
CA ALA A 100 3.57 -4.68 0.62
C ALA A 100 2.49 -5.27 -0.28
N ASP A 101 1.48 -5.86 0.35
CA ASP A 101 0.28 -6.34 -0.33
C ASP A 101 -0.47 -5.20 -1.03
N PRO A 102 -1.10 -5.44 -2.18
CA PRO A 102 -1.76 -4.38 -2.97
C PRO A 102 -2.94 -3.71 -2.24
N TRP A 103 -3.62 -4.41 -1.35
CA TRP A 103 -4.73 -3.88 -0.52
C TRP A 103 -4.27 -3.23 0.79
N CYS A 104 -2.97 -3.10 1.03
CA CYS A 104 -2.43 -2.57 2.27
C CYS A 104 -2.95 -1.14 2.56
N ASP A 105 -3.32 -0.90 3.81
CA ASP A 105 -3.78 0.42 4.29
C ASP A 105 -2.66 1.48 4.39
N ARG A 106 -1.42 1.10 4.07
CA ARG A 106 -0.26 2.02 4.10
C ARG A 106 0.04 2.65 2.73
N ARG A 107 -0.78 2.40 1.71
CA ARG A 107 -0.60 2.95 0.36
C ARG A 107 -0.66 4.48 0.32
N ALA A 108 -1.56 5.10 1.07
CA ALA A 108 -1.60 6.56 1.22
C ALA A 108 -0.29 7.10 1.81
N GLY A 109 0.26 6.42 2.82
CA GLY A 109 1.57 6.74 3.39
C GLY A 109 2.72 6.56 2.39
N PHE A 110 2.66 5.52 1.57
CA PHE A 110 3.62 5.33 0.47
C PHE A 110 3.60 6.52 -0.50
N LEU A 111 2.42 6.94 -0.96
CA LEU A 111 2.30 8.07 -1.89
C LEU A 111 2.82 9.36 -1.25
N SER A 112 2.50 9.62 0.04
CA SER A 112 3.02 10.76 0.77
C SER A 112 4.56 10.76 0.84
N ASP A 113 5.19 9.60 1.10
CA ASP A 113 6.65 9.47 1.12
C ASP A 113 7.26 9.73 -0.26
N MET A 114 6.70 9.13 -1.32
CA MET A 114 7.20 9.30 -2.69
C MET A 114 7.17 10.77 -3.12
N GLU A 115 6.08 11.45 -2.83
CA GLU A 115 5.95 12.88 -3.15
C GLU A 115 6.89 13.75 -2.33
N GLN A 116 7.04 13.45 -1.02
CA GLN A 116 8.00 14.13 -0.15
C GLN A 116 9.44 13.97 -0.66
N TRP A 117 9.78 12.79 -1.19
CA TRP A 117 11.13 12.49 -1.67
C TRP A 117 11.34 12.85 -3.14
N GLY A 118 10.33 13.38 -3.82
CA GLY A 118 10.38 13.75 -5.23
C GLY A 118 10.57 12.54 -6.15
N ILE A 119 9.91 11.42 -5.84
CA ILE A 119 9.95 10.16 -6.59
C ILE A 119 8.69 10.05 -7.44
N GLU A 120 8.86 9.75 -8.74
CA GLU A 120 7.77 9.66 -9.71
C GLU A 120 7.66 8.31 -10.40
N THR A 121 8.64 7.43 -10.18
CA THR A 121 8.67 6.08 -10.74
C THR A 121 8.67 5.08 -9.62
N TYR A 122 7.80 4.09 -9.74
CA TYR A 122 7.51 3.16 -8.67
C TYR A 122 7.65 1.73 -9.14
N PHE A 123 8.08 0.85 -8.25
CA PHE A 123 8.01 -0.58 -8.38
C PHE A 123 7.14 -1.18 -7.28
N ALA A 124 6.43 -2.26 -7.58
CA ALA A 124 5.68 -3.03 -6.60
C ALA A 124 6.01 -4.51 -6.74
N ILE A 125 5.99 -5.24 -5.62
CA ILE A 125 6.23 -6.68 -5.61
C ILE A 125 5.00 -7.49 -6.03
N ALA A 126 3.81 -6.92 -5.85
CA ALA A 126 2.55 -7.58 -6.16
C ALA A 126 2.05 -7.18 -7.56
N THR A 127 1.59 -8.19 -8.32
CA THR A 127 1.18 -8.02 -9.72
C THR A 127 -0.09 -7.19 -9.87
N MET A 128 -0.92 -7.15 -8.82
CA MET A 128 -2.20 -6.44 -8.78
C MET A 128 -2.10 -4.99 -8.26
N THR A 129 -0.93 -4.53 -7.82
CA THR A 129 -0.76 -3.19 -7.23
C THR A 129 -1.25 -2.06 -8.13
N PRO A 130 -1.09 -2.07 -9.47
CA PRO A 130 -1.61 -1.02 -10.33
C PRO A 130 -3.13 -0.83 -10.26
N GLU A 131 -3.89 -1.88 -9.97
CA GLU A 131 -5.34 -1.82 -9.78
C GLU A 131 -5.73 -1.11 -8.47
N TYR A 132 -4.87 -1.20 -7.45
CA TYR A 132 -5.07 -0.60 -6.13
C TYR A 132 -4.44 0.80 -5.98
N MET A 133 -3.61 1.23 -6.94
CA MET A 133 -3.02 2.57 -7.00
C MET A 133 -3.16 3.16 -8.40
N PRO A 134 -4.40 3.36 -8.89
CA PRO A 134 -4.66 3.77 -10.27
C PRO A 134 -4.09 5.15 -10.61
N ALA A 135 -3.98 6.06 -9.65
CA ALA A 135 -3.42 7.40 -9.84
C ALA A 135 -1.94 7.41 -10.27
N VAL A 136 -1.22 6.30 -10.06
CA VAL A 136 0.21 6.18 -10.40
C VAL A 136 0.51 5.04 -11.36
N LYS A 137 -0.51 4.35 -11.88
CA LYS A 137 -0.36 3.13 -12.69
C LYS A 137 0.54 3.30 -13.92
N GLU A 138 0.59 4.49 -14.51
CA GLU A 138 1.41 4.77 -15.70
C GLU A 138 2.92 4.72 -15.42
N ASN A 139 3.31 5.03 -14.17
CA ASN A 139 4.70 5.06 -13.73
C ASN A 139 4.99 3.95 -12.71
N LEU A 140 4.07 2.98 -12.58
CA LEU A 140 4.19 1.85 -11.67
C LEU A 140 4.52 0.58 -12.46
N PHE A 141 5.65 -0.01 -12.14
CA PHE A 141 6.15 -1.26 -12.70
C PHE A 141 6.06 -2.38 -11.66
N VAL A 142 6.00 -3.61 -12.13
CA VAL A 142 6.00 -4.78 -11.25
C VAL A 142 7.39 -5.41 -11.23
N TRP A 143 7.91 -5.58 -10.01
CA TRP A 143 9.09 -6.40 -9.71
C TRP A 143 8.61 -7.61 -8.91
N PRO A 144 8.09 -8.65 -9.61
CA PRO A 144 7.28 -9.66 -8.98
C PRO A 144 8.09 -10.59 -8.09
N ASN A 145 7.41 -11.24 -7.16
CA ASN A 145 7.99 -12.25 -6.28
C ASN A 145 8.83 -13.30 -7.03
N PHE A 146 9.79 -13.86 -6.32
CA PHE A 146 10.75 -14.86 -6.80
C PHE A 146 11.25 -15.72 -5.64
N ILE A 147 12.06 -16.75 -5.95
CA ILE A 147 12.73 -17.57 -4.95
C ILE A 147 14.25 -17.46 -5.07
N ASP A 148 14.93 -17.80 -3.98
CA ASP A 148 16.35 -18.11 -3.98
C ASP A 148 16.53 -19.60 -4.26
N PRO A 149 17.18 -20.00 -5.40
CA PRO A 149 17.37 -21.39 -5.72
C PRO A 149 18.36 -22.12 -4.79
N GLU A 150 19.13 -21.39 -3.99
CA GLU A 150 19.97 -21.99 -2.94
C GLU A 150 19.14 -22.46 -1.73
N VAL A 151 17.93 -21.87 -1.55
CA VAL A 151 17.01 -22.22 -0.45
C VAL A 151 15.93 -23.18 -0.94
N TYR A 152 15.32 -22.89 -2.11
CA TYR A 152 14.20 -23.67 -2.66
C TYR A 152 14.68 -24.48 -3.86
N HIS A 153 15.09 -25.70 -3.60
CA HIS A 153 15.54 -26.67 -4.61
C HIS A 153 15.12 -28.09 -4.23
N ASP A 154 15.48 -29.06 -5.06
CA ASP A 154 15.29 -30.47 -4.77
C ASP A 154 16.34 -30.96 -3.76
N TYR A 155 15.92 -31.26 -2.55
CA TYR A 155 16.77 -31.84 -1.49
C TYR A 155 16.94 -33.34 -1.60
N GLY A 156 16.31 -33.99 -2.60
CA GLY A 156 16.35 -35.45 -2.75
C GLY A 156 15.64 -36.22 -1.63
N GLN A 157 14.72 -35.57 -0.91
CA GLN A 157 14.03 -36.24 0.20
C GLN A 157 12.95 -37.19 -0.33
N GLN A 158 12.74 -38.27 0.42
CA GLN A 158 11.63 -39.18 0.18
C GLN A 158 10.30 -38.45 0.38
N LYS A 159 9.36 -38.64 -0.54
CA LYS A 159 7.99 -38.07 -0.48
C LYS A 159 7.14 -38.85 0.53
N VAL A 160 7.18 -38.46 1.79
CA VAL A 160 6.49 -39.16 2.89
C VAL A 160 5.24 -38.44 3.39
N ILE A 161 5.03 -37.18 2.97
CA ILE A 161 3.87 -36.37 3.34
C ILE A 161 2.92 -36.29 2.15
N PRO A 162 1.72 -36.91 2.23
CA PRO A 162 0.76 -36.85 1.11
C PRO A 162 0.35 -35.41 0.79
N VAL A 163 -0.09 -34.62 1.79
CA VAL A 163 -0.49 -33.23 1.60
C VAL A 163 0.07 -32.36 2.72
N THR A 164 0.64 -31.20 2.36
CA THR A 164 1.00 -30.18 3.34
C THR A 164 0.09 -28.96 3.18
N LEU A 165 -0.69 -28.65 4.23
CA LEU A 165 -1.52 -27.44 4.31
C LEU A 165 -0.75 -26.35 5.05
N THR A 166 -0.40 -25.28 4.35
CA THR A 166 0.41 -24.18 4.88
C THR A 166 -0.21 -22.81 4.63
N GLY A 167 -0.06 -21.92 5.60
CA GLY A 167 -0.54 -20.54 5.56
C GLY A 167 -1.88 -20.33 6.27
N GLN A 168 -2.22 -19.06 6.46
CA GLN A 168 -3.40 -18.63 7.19
C GLN A 168 -4.71 -19.01 6.48
N VAL A 169 -5.78 -19.22 7.27
CA VAL A 169 -7.14 -19.53 6.79
C VAL A 169 -8.11 -18.56 7.45
N TYR A 170 -8.42 -17.45 6.78
CA TYR A 170 -9.39 -16.44 7.22
C TYR A 170 -9.92 -15.68 6.00
N GLY A 171 -10.74 -14.64 6.17
CA GLY A 171 -11.45 -13.93 5.10
C GLY A 171 -10.61 -13.52 3.88
N LEU A 172 -9.33 -13.16 4.10
CA LEU A 172 -8.39 -12.85 3.02
C LEU A 172 -8.15 -14.04 2.05
N TYR A 173 -8.40 -15.28 2.49
CA TYR A 173 -8.15 -16.51 1.72
C TYR A 173 -9.42 -17.34 1.53
N PRO A 174 -10.44 -16.82 0.81
CA PRO A 174 -11.73 -17.51 0.65
C PRO A 174 -11.58 -18.90 0.02
N TRP A 175 -10.66 -19.05 -0.94
CA TRP A 175 -10.38 -20.36 -1.54
C TRP A 175 -9.88 -21.38 -0.49
N ARG A 176 -8.99 -20.99 0.43
CA ARG A 176 -8.52 -21.89 1.49
C ARG A 176 -9.62 -22.25 2.46
N GLN A 177 -10.51 -21.30 2.78
CA GLN A 177 -11.66 -21.56 3.65
C GLN A 177 -12.56 -22.64 3.08
N THR A 178 -12.67 -22.73 1.75
CA THR A 178 -13.47 -23.75 1.06
C THR A 178 -12.69 -25.05 0.87
N VAL A 179 -11.47 -24.99 0.34
CA VAL A 179 -10.72 -26.15 -0.16
C VAL A 179 -9.97 -26.91 0.95
N PHE A 180 -9.39 -26.22 1.92
CA PHE A 180 -8.58 -26.88 2.97
C PHE A 180 -9.39 -27.85 3.85
N PRO A 181 -10.63 -27.54 4.29
CA PRO A 181 -11.44 -28.51 5.01
C PRO A 181 -11.70 -29.77 4.18
N MET A 182 -12.06 -29.64 2.91
CA MET A 182 -12.36 -30.78 2.02
C MET A 182 -11.13 -31.71 1.86
N ILE A 183 -9.94 -31.12 1.75
CA ILE A 183 -8.70 -31.89 1.67
C ILE A 183 -8.40 -32.61 2.99
N ARG A 184 -8.48 -31.87 4.10
CA ARG A 184 -8.17 -32.40 5.44
C ARG A 184 -9.10 -33.56 5.85
N ASP A 185 -10.35 -33.48 5.45
CA ASP A 185 -11.34 -34.51 5.81
C ASP A 185 -11.14 -35.81 5.03
N ARG A 186 -10.38 -35.77 3.90
CA ARG A 186 -10.21 -36.93 3.02
C ARG A 186 -8.78 -37.49 2.99
N TYR A 187 -7.76 -36.67 3.20
CA TYR A 187 -6.35 -37.07 3.02
C TYR A 187 -5.53 -36.85 4.28
N PRO A 188 -4.50 -37.68 4.53
CA PRO A 188 -3.52 -37.41 5.59
C PRO A 188 -2.78 -36.11 5.29
N CYS A 189 -2.82 -35.17 6.23
CA CYS A 189 -2.25 -33.83 6.06
C CYS A 189 -1.26 -33.47 7.16
N LEU A 190 -0.14 -32.88 6.75
CA LEU A 190 0.68 -32.06 7.65
C LEU A 190 0.11 -30.64 7.63
N VAL A 191 -0.36 -30.14 8.79
CA VAL A 191 -0.95 -28.80 8.88
C VAL A 191 0.00 -27.87 9.63
N SER A 192 0.40 -26.78 8.99
CA SER A 192 1.21 -25.74 9.64
C SER A 192 0.41 -25.00 10.71
N PRO A 193 1.03 -24.61 11.83
CA PRO A 193 0.38 -23.80 12.85
C PRO A 193 -0.16 -22.49 12.30
N GLN A 194 -1.31 -22.06 12.82
CA GLN A 194 -1.99 -20.81 12.44
C GLN A 194 -1.62 -19.70 13.45
N HIS A 195 -0.58 -18.94 13.17
CA HIS A 195 -0.14 -17.82 14.01
C HIS A 195 -0.14 -16.51 13.22
N ALA A 196 -0.60 -15.43 13.85
CA ALA A 196 -0.44 -14.08 13.27
C ALA A 196 1.05 -13.71 13.21
N TYR A 197 1.41 -12.88 12.24
CA TYR A 197 2.80 -12.44 12.01
C TYR A 197 3.46 -11.76 13.22
N GLU A 198 2.65 -11.12 14.06
CA GLU A 198 3.09 -10.44 15.29
C GLU A 198 2.92 -11.30 16.55
N SER A 199 2.51 -12.56 16.40
CA SER A 199 2.41 -13.50 17.51
C SER A 199 3.81 -13.84 18.05
N LYS A 200 3.92 -14.01 19.38
CA LYS A 200 5.14 -14.53 20.03
C LYS A 200 5.57 -15.90 19.48
N LEU A 201 4.64 -16.63 18.84
CA LEU A 201 4.89 -17.92 18.22
C LEU A 201 5.27 -17.83 16.74
N ALA A 202 5.24 -16.63 16.14
CA ALA A 202 5.56 -16.45 14.72
C ALA A 202 7.00 -16.85 14.38
N SER A 203 7.94 -16.70 15.32
CA SER A 203 9.33 -17.16 15.20
C SER A 203 9.49 -18.68 15.16
N GLN A 204 8.47 -19.45 15.58
CA GLN A 204 8.46 -20.90 15.53
C GLN A 204 7.94 -21.47 14.21
N LEU A 205 7.41 -20.61 13.31
CA LEU A 205 7.00 -21.04 11.97
C LEU A 205 8.24 -21.45 11.16
N LEU A 206 8.11 -22.55 10.44
CA LEU A 206 9.16 -22.98 9.53
C LEU A 206 9.42 -21.90 8.46
N SER A 207 10.68 -21.60 8.24
CA SER A 207 11.14 -20.67 7.20
C SER A 207 12.46 -21.14 6.59
N GLY A 208 12.83 -20.57 5.45
CA GLY A 208 14.07 -20.89 4.77
C GLY A 208 14.20 -22.39 4.46
N GLU A 209 15.38 -22.95 4.70
CA GLU A 209 15.69 -24.33 4.38
C GLU A 209 14.77 -25.34 5.09
N ALA A 210 14.42 -25.12 6.36
CA ALA A 210 13.54 -26.04 7.10
C ALA A 210 12.14 -26.10 6.44
N TYR A 211 11.62 -24.96 5.98
CA TYR A 211 10.37 -24.91 5.24
C TYR A 211 10.49 -25.58 3.87
N ALA A 212 11.55 -25.27 3.13
CA ALA A 212 11.81 -25.87 1.83
C ALA A 212 11.95 -27.40 1.89
N ARG A 213 12.61 -27.93 2.94
CA ARG A 213 12.69 -29.40 3.18
C ARG A 213 11.32 -30.02 3.48
N ALA A 214 10.47 -29.36 4.27
CA ALA A 214 9.10 -29.84 4.51
C ALA A 214 8.28 -29.86 3.21
N LEU A 215 8.41 -28.85 2.36
CA LEU A 215 7.81 -28.84 1.01
C LEU A 215 8.39 -29.99 0.15
N ASN A 216 9.70 -30.15 0.13
CA ASN A 216 10.37 -31.21 -0.67
C ASN A 216 9.91 -32.60 -0.25
N ALA A 217 9.64 -32.85 1.03
CA ALA A 217 9.12 -34.13 1.53
C ALA A 217 7.63 -34.35 1.22
N SER A 218 6.92 -33.35 0.67
CA SER A 218 5.48 -33.40 0.38
C SER A 218 5.22 -33.82 -1.08
N LEU A 219 4.17 -34.64 -1.30
CA LEU A 219 3.67 -34.92 -2.65
C LEU A 219 2.94 -33.73 -3.23
N VAL A 220 1.92 -33.23 -2.50
CA VAL A 220 1.03 -32.18 -2.94
C VAL A 220 0.99 -31.05 -1.91
N VAL A 221 1.06 -29.81 -2.37
CA VAL A 221 0.94 -28.63 -1.49
C VAL A 221 -0.03 -27.62 -2.09
N PRO A 222 -1.24 -27.49 -1.51
CA PRO A 222 -2.23 -26.52 -1.98
C PRO A 222 -1.90 -25.13 -1.45
N THR A 223 -2.11 -24.11 -2.31
CA THR A 223 -2.03 -22.69 -1.95
C THR A 223 -2.97 -21.85 -2.81
N CYS A 224 -3.13 -20.57 -2.49
CA CYS A 224 -3.92 -19.62 -3.27
C CYS A 224 -3.37 -18.21 -3.18
N GLY A 225 -3.90 -17.33 -4.02
CA GLY A 225 -3.47 -15.94 -4.19
C GLY A 225 -4.29 -14.91 -3.44
N THR A 226 -4.97 -15.24 -2.36
CA THR A 226 -5.85 -14.32 -1.62
C THR A 226 -7.17 -13.98 -2.34
N MET A 227 -8.01 -13.13 -1.76
CA MET A 227 -9.25 -12.63 -2.40
C MET A 227 -8.97 -11.87 -3.71
N GLY A 228 -7.74 -11.40 -3.91
CA GLY A 228 -7.30 -10.70 -5.13
C GLY A 228 -6.85 -11.61 -6.26
N GLY A 229 -6.70 -12.91 -6.02
CA GLY A 229 -6.14 -13.84 -7.03
C GLY A 229 -4.67 -13.56 -7.37
N GLU A 230 -3.91 -12.99 -6.43
CA GLU A 230 -2.50 -12.59 -6.60
C GLU A 230 -1.57 -13.79 -6.66
N VAL A 231 -0.46 -13.68 -7.38
CA VAL A 231 0.64 -14.63 -7.27
C VAL A 231 1.48 -14.32 -6.03
N VAL A 232 1.32 -15.15 -5.01
CA VAL A 232 2.11 -15.06 -3.79
C VAL A 232 3.36 -15.94 -3.88
N ARG A 233 4.34 -15.69 -3.01
CA ARG A 233 5.62 -16.42 -2.99
C ARG A 233 5.46 -17.94 -2.98
N LYS A 234 4.46 -18.47 -2.29
CA LYS A 234 4.21 -19.92 -2.20
C LYS A 234 3.97 -20.58 -3.56
N HIS A 235 3.45 -19.85 -4.55
CA HIS A 235 3.32 -20.38 -5.90
C HIS A 235 4.68 -20.69 -6.52
N PHE A 236 5.74 -20.02 -6.07
CA PHE A 236 7.11 -20.29 -6.52
C PHE A 236 7.88 -21.20 -5.56
N GLU A 237 7.69 -21.04 -4.25
CA GLU A 237 8.38 -21.84 -3.20
C GLU A 237 8.05 -23.32 -3.29
N ILE A 238 6.76 -23.64 -3.53
CA ILE A 238 6.26 -25.02 -3.59
C ILE A 238 6.91 -25.81 -4.72
N PRO A 239 6.73 -25.43 -6.00
CA PRO A 239 7.37 -26.18 -7.10
C PRO A 239 8.89 -25.94 -7.12
N GLY A 240 9.39 -24.81 -6.64
CA GLY A 240 10.82 -24.57 -6.47
C GLY A 240 11.50 -25.60 -5.57
N ALA A 241 10.81 -26.03 -4.51
CA ALA A 241 11.22 -27.12 -3.63
C ALA A 241 10.75 -28.51 -4.14
N LYS A 242 10.36 -28.63 -5.40
CA LYS A 242 9.95 -29.88 -6.06
C LYS A 242 8.79 -30.59 -5.36
N ALA A 243 7.72 -29.84 -5.03
CA ALA A 243 6.41 -30.36 -4.63
C ALA A 243 5.35 -30.03 -5.68
N CYS A 244 4.31 -30.86 -5.83
CA CYS A 244 3.22 -30.60 -6.75
C CYS A 244 2.37 -29.43 -6.23
N LEU A 245 2.31 -28.36 -7.02
CA LEU A 245 1.47 -27.19 -6.72
C LEU A 245 0.02 -27.48 -7.10
N VAL A 246 -0.88 -27.33 -6.11
CA VAL A 246 -2.33 -27.29 -6.33
C VAL A 246 -2.82 -25.89 -5.97
N THR A 247 -3.53 -25.23 -6.89
CA THR A 247 -3.93 -23.83 -6.67
C THR A 247 -5.22 -23.47 -7.41
N GLU A 248 -5.73 -22.27 -7.16
CA GLU A 248 -6.81 -21.68 -7.96
C GLU A 248 -6.29 -21.21 -9.33
N ARG A 249 -7.18 -21.16 -10.31
CA ARG A 249 -6.89 -20.57 -11.62
C ARG A 249 -7.14 -19.06 -11.53
N THR A 250 -6.10 -18.25 -11.70
CA THR A 250 -6.21 -16.79 -11.77
C THR A 250 -5.34 -16.24 -12.91
N ALA A 251 -5.70 -15.05 -13.41
CA ALA A 251 -4.92 -14.39 -14.46
C ALA A 251 -3.45 -14.16 -14.04
N ALA A 252 -3.19 -13.90 -12.76
CA ALA A 252 -1.83 -13.69 -12.25
C ALA A 252 -1.03 -15.00 -12.23
N VAL A 253 -1.67 -16.10 -11.84
CA VAL A 253 -1.05 -17.44 -11.83
C VAL A 253 -0.74 -17.90 -13.28
N GLU A 254 -1.68 -17.70 -14.21
CA GLU A 254 -1.48 -18.03 -15.62
C GLU A 254 -0.39 -17.14 -16.26
N ALA A 255 -0.34 -15.83 -15.93
CA ALA A 255 0.71 -14.92 -16.40
C ALA A 255 2.11 -15.31 -15.89
N ALA A 256 2.21 -15.99 -14.74
CA ALA A 256 3.45 -16.56 -14.24
C ALA A 256 3.87 -17.86 -15.00
N GLY A 257 3.08 -18.32 -15.97
CA GLY A 257 3.38 -19.49 -16.79
C GLY A 257 2.87 -20.81 -16.22
N PHE A 258 1.98 -20.78 -15.24
CA PHE A 258 1.34 -21.99 -14.74
C PHE A 258 0.22 -22.45 -15.68
N VAL A 259 0.24 -23.74 -16.03
CA VAL A 259 -0.68 -24.40 -16.94
C VAL A 259 -1.23 -25.66 -16.27
N ASP A 260 -2.56 -25.78 -16.28
CA ASP A 260 -3.28 -26.89 -15.65
C ASP A 260 -2.84 -28.25 -16.16
N MET A 261 -2.61 -29.18 -15.24
CA MET A 261 -2.16 -30.56 -15.51
C MET A 261 -0.85 -30.66 -16.27
N GLU A 262 -0.15 -29.54 -16.50
CA GLU A 262 1.18 -29.52 -17.10
C GLU A 262 2.26 -29.31 -16.05
N ASN A 263 2.20 -28.19 -15.30
CA ASN A 263 3.21 -27.81 -14.30
C ASN A 263 2.60 -27.36 -12.95
N CYS A 264 1.28 -27.40 -12.84
CA CYS A 264 0.49 -27.24 -11.63
C CYS A 264 -0.85 -27.95 -11.82
N VAL A 265 -1.70 -27.95 -10.76
CA VAL A 265 -3.07 -28.45 -10.86
C VAL A 265 -4.03 -27.38 -10.37
N PHE A 266 -4.95 -26.94 -11.25
CA PHE A 266 -5.98 -25.98 -10.86
C PHE A 266 -7.19 -26.69 -10.26
N VAL A 267 -7.60 -26.23 -9.07
CA VAL A 267 -8.76 -26.76 -8.38
C VAL A 267 -9.61 -25.65 -7.75
N ASP A 268 -10.86 -25.98 -7.52
CA ASP A 268 -11.82 -25.20 -6.75
C ASP A 268 -12.61 -26.09 -5.79
N GLY A 269 -13.64 -25.55 -5.11
CA GLY A 269 -14.47 -26.30 -4.18
C GLY A 269 -15.33 -27.41 -4.84
N HIS A 270 -15.45 -27.43 -6.17
CA HIS A 270 -16.27 -28.43 -6.88
C HIS A 270 -15.44 -29.63 -7.33
N ASN A 271 -14.18 -29.44 -7.71
CA ASN A 271 -13.37 -30.47 -8.34
C ASN A 271 -12.15 -30.94 -7.52
N VAL A 272 -11.86 -30.31 -6.37
CA VAL A 272 -10.62 -30.60 -5.60
C VAL A 272 -10.48 -32.07 -5.21
N VAL A 273 -11.56 -32.72 -4.79
CA VAL A 273 -11.54 -34.14 -4.37
C VAL A 273 -11.28 -35.04 -5.56
N GLU A 274 -12.02 -34.85 -6.66
CA GLU A 274 -11.86 -35.62 -7.90
C GLU A 274 -10.42 -35.52 -8.44
N ARG A 275 -9.89 -34.29 -8.49
CA ARG A 275 -8.52 -34.05 -8.99
C ARG A 275 -7.44 -34.68 -8.12
N LEU A 276 -7.59 -34.61 -6.80
CA LEU A 276 -6.62 -35.22 -5.88
C LEU A 276 -6.74 -36.75 -5.87
N ASP A 277 -7.94 -37.33 -5.94
CA ASP A 277 -8.14 -38.78 -6.08
C ASP A 277 -7.47 -39.29 -7.36
N TYR A 278 -7.64 -38.57 -8.48
CA TYR A 278 -6.96 -38.89 -9.74
C TYR A 278 -5.44 -38.86 -9.58
N LEU A 279 -4.88 -37.80 -8.99
CA LEU A 279 -3.43 -37.67 -8.80
C LEU A 279 -2.87 -38.79 -7.92
N PHE A 280 -3.51 -39.11 -6.80
CA PHE A 280 -3.04 -40.18 -5.90
C PHE A 280 -3.17 -41.57 -6.52
N ALA A 281 -4.12 -41.76 -7.46
CA ALA A 281 -4.21 -42.98 -8.24
C ALA A 281 -3.15 -43.06 -9.36
N HIS A 282 -2.53 -41.92 -9.77
CA HIS A 282 -1.58 -41.82 -10.87
C HIS A 282 -0.28 -41.13 -10.41
N PRO A 283 0.59 -41.79 -9.63
CA PRO A 283 1.83 -41.20 -9.09
C PRO A 283 2.77 -40.65 -10.17
N ASP A 284 2.78 -41.25 -11.35
CA ASP A 284 3.60 -40.80 -12.50
C ASP A 284 3.16 -39.41 -12.98
N GLU A 285 1.87 -39.10 -12.92
CA GLU A 285 1.34 -37.76 -13.22
C GLU A 285 1.79 -36.72 -12.19
N ILE A 286 1.76 -37.06 -10.90
CA ILE A 286 2.31 -36.19 -9.83
C ILE A 286 3.79 -35.90 -10.13
N GLN A 287 4.56 -36.93 -10.43
CA GLN A 287 6.00 -36.80 -10.73
C GLN A 287 6.24 -35.92 -11.95
N ARG A 288 5.48 -36.12 -13.05
CA ARG A 288 5.56 -35.34 -14.27
C ARG A 288 5.26 -33.87 -14.06
N ILE A 289 4.11 -33.57 -13.42
CA ILE A 289 3.67 -32.19 -13.10
C ILE A 289 4.67 -31.51 -12.16
N THR A 290 5.12 -32.21 -11.12
CA THR A 290 6.11 -31.70 -10.17
C THR A 290 7.42 -31.34 -10.86
N THR A 291 7.89 -32.18 -11.77
CA THR A 291 9.14 -31.95 -12.50
C THR A 291 9.00 -30.75 -13.44
N ALA A 292 7.89 -30.63 -14.16
CA ALA A 292 7.62 -29.49 -15.03
C ALA A 292 7.47 -28.18 -14.23
N GLY A 293 6.77 -28.21 -13.09
CA GLY A 293 6.65 -27.06 -12.18
C GLY A 293 8.00 -26.61 -11.63
N HIS A 294 8.82 -27.55 -11.18
CA HIS A 294 10.19 -27.26 -10.71
C HIS A 294 11.03 -26.62 -11.84
N SER A 295 10.97 -27.16 -13.05
CA SER A 295 11.67 -26.61 -14.21
C SER A 295 11.21 -25.19 -14.55
N LEU A 296 9.89 -24.91 -14.53
CA LEU A 296 9.32 -23.58 -14.74
C LEU A 296 9.93 -22.57 -13.75
N ILE A 297 9.95 -22.90 -12.45
CA ILE A 297 10.41 -21.97 -11.44
C ILE A 297 11.90 -21.69 -11.57
N HIS A 298 12.71 -22.73 -11.71
CA HIS A 298 14.17 -22.58 -11.81
C HIS A 298 14.62 -21.90 -13.11
N SER A 299 13.84 -21.97 -14.18
CA SER A 299 14.15 -21.30 -15.45
C SER A 299 13.62 -19.86 -15.55
N ARG A 300 12.65 -19.43 -14.71
CA ARG A 300 11.98 -18.15 -14.88
C ARG A 300 11.75 -17.33 -13.62
N HIS A 301 11.77 -17.92 -12.41
CA HIS A 301 11.27 -17.29 -11.21
C HIS A 301 12.24 -17.31 -10.02
N THR A 302 13.53 -17.27 -10.29
CA THR A 302 14.56 -17.14 -9.27
C THR A 302 15.10 -15.72 -9.16
N VAL A 303 15.92 -15.45 -8.16
CA VAL A 303 16.66 -14.18 -7.97
C VAL A 303 17.40 -13.71 -9.24
N ASN A 304 17.78 -14.64 -10.14
CA ASN A 304 18.49 -14.34 -11.38
C ASN A 304 17.57 -13.88 -12.52
N HIS A 305 16.26 -14.00 -12.36
CA HIS A 305 15.26 -13.74 -13.41
C HIS A 305 14.38 -12.52 -13.10
N ARG A 306 14.91 -11.56 -12.35
CA ARG A 306 14.18 -10.32 -11.96
C ARG A 306 14.99 -9.06 -12.26
N PRO A 307 15.35 -8.84 -13.55
CA PRO A 307 16.16 -7.69 -13.93
C PRO A 307 15.38 -6.36 -14.06
N GLN A 308 14.08 -6.29 -13.76
CA GLN A 308 13.20 -5.16 -14.12
C GLN A 308 13.75 -3.81 -13.62
N ILE A 309 14.25 -3.73 -12.38
CA ILE A 309 14.86 -2.49 -11.84
C ILE A 309 16.12 -2.12 -12.61
N TYR A 310 16.94 -3.11 -12.96
CA TYR A 310 18.15 -2.90 -13.78
C TYR A 310 17.82 -2.53 -15.23
N GLN A 311 16.81 -3.18 -15.83
CA GLN A 311 16.32 -2.82 -17.15
C GLN A 311 15.83 -1.37 -17.18
N TRP A 312 15.05 -0.96 -16.17
CA TRP A 312 14.60 0.41 -16.05
C TRP A 312 15.78 1.38 -16.00
N PHE A 313 16.78 1.08 -15.18
CA PHE A 313 17.99 1.90 -15.06
C PHE A 313 18.71 2.08 -16.40
N LEU A 314 18.90 1.00 -17.16
CA LEU A 314 19.55 1.07 -18.47
C LEU A 314 18.73 1.86 -19.49
N LEU A 315 17.41 1.61 -19.53
CA LEU A 315 16.51 2.30 -20.45
C LEU A 315 16.40 3.78 -20.12
N ASN A 316 16.36 4.14 -18.83
CA ASN A 316 16.27 5.53 -18.38
C ASN A 316 17.50 6.35 -18.75
N LYS A 317 18.70 5.77 -18.69
CA LYS A 317 19.94 6.45 -19.14
C LYS A 317 19.90 6.91 -20.61
N GLY A 318 19.19 6.18 -21.46
CA GLY A 318 19.08 6.49 -22.88
C GLY A 318 17.70 7.00 -23.29
N LEU A 319 16.85 7.42 -22.33
CA LEU A 319 15.49 7.88 -22.63
C LEU A 319 15.52 9.25 -23.30
N GLN A 320 14.91 9.35 -24.48
CA GLN A 320 14.85 10.59 -25.24
C GLN A 320 13.55 11.37 -24.93
N PHE A 321 13.56 12.68 -25.21
CA PHE A 321 12.34 13.48 -25.12
C PHE A 321 11.24 12.87 -26.00
N GLY A 322 10.04 12.72 -25.45
CA GLY A 322 8.91 12.09 -26.15
C GLY A 322 8.89 10.56 -26.09
N GLU A 323 9.78 9.92 -25.35
CA GLU A 323 9.74 8.49 -25.05
C GLU A 323 9.23 8.25 -23.61
N LYS A 324 8.70 7.05 -23.38
CA LYS A 324 8.37 6.50 -22.07
C LYS A 324 8.80 5.03 -21.97
N ILE A 325 8.97 4.55 -20.75
CA ILE A 325 9.22 3.13 -20.47
C ILE A 325 7.89 2.48 -20.17
N ILE A 326 7.66 1.29 -20.71
CA ILE A 326 6.50 0.44 -20.43
C ILE A 326 6.96 -0.96 -20.04
N GLN A 327 6.06 -1.74 -19.42
CA GLN A 327 6.28 -3.15 -19.09
C GLN A 327 5.28 -4.02 -19.83
N SER A 328 5.74 -5.08 -20.50
CA SER A 328 4.94 -5.99 -21.34
C SER A 328 4.19 -7.06 -20.52
N GLY A 329 3.78 -6.75 -19.31
CA GLY A 329 3.15 -7.66 -18.36
C GLY A 329 3.95 -7.74 -17.06
N PRO A 330 3.35 -8.21 -15.96
CA PRO A 330 3.98 -8.17 -14.63
C PRO A 330 5.27 -8.99 -14.52
N PHE A 331 5.45 -10.01 -15.37
CA PHE A 331 6.68 -10.81 -15.47
C PHE A 331 7.50 -10.47 -16.72
N GLY A 332 7.01 -9.53 -17.52
CA GLY A 332 7.62 -9.15 -18.79
C GLY A 332 8.78 -8.17 -18.65
N GLU A 333 9.46 -7.98 -19.76
CA GLU A 333 10.55 -7.02 -19.88
C GLU A 333 10.03 -5.58 -20.00
N LEU A 334 10.88 -4.64 -19.65
CA LEU A 334 10.65 -3.22 -19.86
C LEU A 334 11.17 -2.81 -21.25
N ALA A 335 10.47 -1.89 -21.91
CA ALA A 335 10.84 -1.37 -23.22
C ALA A 335 10.58 0.14 -23.34
N LYS A 336 11.36 0.81 -24.19
CA LYS A 336 11.10 2.21 -24.57
C LYS A 336 10.09 2.28 -25.70
N VAL A 337 9.12 3.17 -25.58
CA VAL A 337 8.14 3.47 -26.61
C VAL A 337 7.95 4.98 -26.75
N LYS A 338 7.47 5.43 -27.92
CA LYS A 338 7.09 6.85 -28.12
C LYS A 338 5.83 7.16 -27.31
N ARG A 339 5.79 8.30 -26.64
CA ARG A 339 4.62 8.75 -25.84
C ARG A 339 3.34 8.92 -26.68
N VAL A 340 3.49 9.23 -27.98
CA VAL A 340 2.35 9.40 -28.92
C VAL A 340 1.70 8.06 -29.28
N ALA A 341 2.41 6.94 -29.11
CA ALA A 341 1.85 5.63 -29.35
C ALA A 341 0.94 5.22 -28.18
N LYS A 342 -0.21 4.63 -28.46
CA LYS A 342 -1.15 4.07 -27.46
C LYS A 342 -0.56 2.79 -26.78
N HIS A 343 0.73 2.80 -26.50
CA HIS A 343 1.38 1.72 -25.78
C HIS A 343 1.39 2.05 -24.30
N GLU A 344 0.77 1.21 -23.52
CA GLU A 344 0.74 1.26 -22.06
C GLU A 344 1.34 -0.01 -21.48
N SER A 345 1.77 0.06 -20.23
CA SER A 345 2.15 -1.15 -19.51
C SER A 345 0.96 -2.09 -19.41
N VAL A 346 1.21 -3.38 -19.65
CA VAL A 346 0.20 -4.43 -19.54
C VAL A 346 0.09 -4.84 -18.07
N HIS A 347 -0.99 -4.44 -17.44
CA HIS A 347 -1.31 -4.82 -16.07
C HIS A 347 -2.33 -5.96 -16.05
N ILE A 348 -2.27 -6.80 -15.02
CA ILE A 348 -3.32 -7.77 -14.78
C ILE A 348 -4.52 -7.02 -14.21
N VAL A 349 -5.64 -7.10 -14.90
CA VAL A 349 -6.93 -6.68 -14.37
C VAL A 349 -7.54 -7.91 -13.71
N GLY A 350 -7.52 -7.92 -12.39
CA GLY A 350 -8.00 -9.04 -11.60
C GLY A 350 -9.53 -9.06 -11.49
N LYS A 351 -10.04 -10.25 -11.19
CA LYS A 351 -11.42 -10.42 -10.71
C LYS A 351 -11.41 -10.47 -9.18
N ALA A 352 -10.66 -9.56 -8.56
CA ALA A 352 -10.57 -9.46 -7.11
C ALA A 352 -11.96 -9.26 -6.51
N SER A 353 -12.30 -10.07 -5.51
CA SER A 353 -13.66 -10.05 -4.93
C SER A 353 -14.02 -8.70 -4.32
N ASP A 354 -13.05 -8.03 -3.71
CA ASP A 354 -13.23 -6.69 -3.16
C ASP A 354 -13.43 -5.63 -4.26
N ARG A 355 -12.68 -5.70 -5.38
CA ARG A 355 -12.85 -4.77 -6.52
C ARG A 355 -14.22 -4.94 -7.16
N ALA A 356 -14.69 -6.16 -7.35
CA ALA A 356 -16.02 -6.44 -7.88
C ALA A 356 -17.12 -5.85 -6.99
N LEU A 357 -17.01 -6.01 -5.67
CA LEU A 357 -17.96 -5.45 -4.70
C LEU A 357 -17.88 -3.92 -4.63
N LEU A 358 -16.69 -3.32 -4.67
CA LEU A 358 -16.53 -1.86 -4.72
C LEU A 358 -17.19 -1.29 -5.97
N ASN A 359 -16.92 -1.85 -7.15
CA ASN A 359 -17.51 -1.40 -8.40
C ASN A 359 -19.04 -1.54 -8.40
N GLN A 360 -19.57 -2.67 -7.89
CA GLN A 360 -21.01 -2.86 -7.74
C GLN A 360 -21.61 -1.83 -6.79
N GLY A 361 -20.95 -1.57 -5.66
CA GLY A 361 -21.37 -0.57 -4.70
C GLY A 361 -21.37 0.84 -5.28
N ASP A 362 -20.36 1.19 -6.09
CA ASP A 362 -20.27 2.50 -6.75
C ASP A 362 -21.43 2.69 -7.73
N LEU A 363 -21.76 1.69 -8.56
CA LEU A 363 -22.93 1.73 -9.46
C LEU A 363 -24.26 1.87 -8.69
N LEU A 364 -24.41 1.18 -7.58
CA LEU A 364 -25.61 1.30 -6.72
C LEU A 364 -25.70 2.68 -6.08
N LEU A 365 -24.56 3.23 -5.67
CA LEU A 365 -24.49 4.56 -5.07
C LEU A 365 -24.83 5.67 -6.07
N GLU A 366 -24.45 5.54 -7.35
CA GLU A 366 -24.86 6.42 -8.43
C GLU A 366 -26.38 6.38 -8.68
N GLN A 367 -27.02 5.21 -8.46
CA GLN A 367 -28.46 5.03 -8.54
C GLN A 367 -29.22 5.47 -7.27
N ASP A 368 -28.56 6.13 -6.31
CA ASP A 368 -29.08 6.50 -4.98
C ASP A 368 -29.57 5.29 -4.12
N ARG A 369 -29.14 4.08 -4.46
CA ARG A 369 -29.43 2.84 -3.70
C ARG A 369 -28.43 2.66 -2.55
N VAL A 370 -28.42 3.63 -1.63
CA VAL A 370 -27.38 3.78 -0.60
C VAL A 370 -27.27 2.54 0.31
N GLY A 371 -28.39 1.95 0.71
CA GLY A 371 -28.40 0.77 1.60
C GLY A 371 -27.74 -0.45 0.96
N GLU A 372 -27.96 -0.69 -0.34
CA GLU A 372 -27.37 -1.80 -1.06
C GLU A 372 -25.88 -1.56 -1.36
N ALA A 373 -25.51 -0.32 -1.72
CA ALA A 373 -24.11 0.08 -1.87
C ALA A 373 -23.33 -0.15 -0.58
N LYS A 374 -23.89 0.27 0.57
CA LYS A 374 -23.33 0.08 1.90
C LYS A 374 -23.10 -1.41 2.22
N HIS A 375 -24.03 -2.28 1.82
CA HIS A 375 -23.86 -3.73 1.98
C HIS A 375 -22.67 -4.25 1.16
N CYS A 376 -22.52 -3.83 -0.09
CA CYS A 376 -21.35 -4.19 -0.93
C CYS A 376 -20.04 -3.77 -0.29
N TYR A 377 -19.95 -2.52 0.20
CA TYR A 377 -18.73 -2.02 0.83
C TYR A 377 -18.43 -2.70 2.17
N ALA A 378 -19.45 -3.01 2.97
CA ALA A 378 -19.27 -3.75 4.21
C ALA A 378 -18.72 -5.16 3.95
N ARG A 379 -19.20 -5.84 2.92
CA ARG A 379 -18.68 -7.15 2.51
C ARG A 379 -17.22 -7.12 2.06
N CYS A 380 -16.70 -6.01 1.53
CA CYS A 380 -15.27 -5.89 1.27
C CYS A 380 -14.44 -6.03 2.56
N LEU A 381 -14.98 -5.54 3.68
CA LEU A 381 -14.30 -5.61 4.98
C LEU A 381 -14.29 -7.02 5.59
N ASP A 382 -15.12 -7.95 5.10
CA ASP A 382 -15.06 -9.37 5.47
C ASP A 382 -13.77 -10.02 4.93
N TYR A 383 -13.25 -9.55 3.79
CA TYR A 383 -11.97 -9.99 3.25
C TYR A 383 -10.80 -9.28 3.91
N VAL A 384 -10.86 -7.95 3.98
CA VAL A 384 -9.79 -7.09 4.53
C VAL A 384 -10.41 -5.99 5.39
N SER A 385 -10.45 -6.19 6.70
CA SER A 385 -11.11 -5.30 7.67
C SER A 385 -10.54 -3.86 7.70
N TYR A 386 -9.37 -3.66 7.12
CA TYR A 386 -8.66 -2.38 7.06
C TYR A 386 -8.60 -1.79 5.63
N LEU A 387 -9.41 -2.28 4.67
CA LEU A 387 -9.41 -1.78 3.29
C LEU A 387 -9.85 -0.31 3.23
N PRO A 388 -8.97 0.65 2.85
CA PRO A 388 -9.27 2.07 2.92
C PRO A 388 -10.43 2.48 2.03
N GLU A 389 -10.50 1.95 0.80
CA GLU A 389 -11.52 2.31 -0.18
C GLU A 389 -12.94 1.95 0.30
N ALA A 390 -13.09 0.78 0.94
CA ALA A 390 -14.37 0.38 1.50
C ALA A 390 -14.78 1.29 2.67
N LYS A 391 -13.84 1.62 3.57
CA LYS A 391 -14.09 2.54 4.69
C LYS A 391 -14.47 3.95 4.20
N PHE A 392 -13.77 4.46 3.19
CA PHE A 392 -14.06 5.76 2.60
C PHE A 392 -15.45 5.80 1.98
N ARG A 393 -15.84 4.78 1.19
CA ARG A 393 -17.17 4.68 0.60
C ARG A 393 -18.29 4.52 1.62
N LEU A 394 -18.04 3.78 2.70
CA LEU A 394 -18.96 3.71 3.85
C LEU A 394 -19.14 5.08 4.52
N ALA A 395 -18.10 5.91 4.56
CA ALA A 395 -18.22 7.29 5.05
C ALA A 395 -19.10 8.13 4.12
N ILE A 396 -18.98 7.98 2.79
CA ILE A 396 -19.87 8.66 1.82
C ILE A 396 -21.32 8.17 1.99
N CYS A 397 -21.55 6.87 2.19
CA CYS A 397 -22.89 6.33 2.48
C CYS A 397 -23.47 6.98 3.75
N ALA A 398 -22.69 7.06 4.82
CA ALA A 398 -23.13 7.67 6.07
C ALA A 398 -23.50 9.16 5.89
N LEU A 399 -22.73 9.94 5.13
CA LEU A 399 -23.09 11.32 4.78
C LEU A 399 -24.40 11.39 4.00
N ARG A 400 -24.62 10.49 3.04
CA ARG A 400 -25.88 10.41 2.27
C ARG A 400 -27.08 9.98 3.14
N GLU A 401 -26.86 9.22 4.20
CA GLU A 401 -27.88 8.85 5.19
C GLU A 401 -28.11 9.95 6.25
N GLY A 402 -27.33 11.03 6.24
CA GLY A 402 -27.36 12.10 7.25
C GLY A 402 -26.62 11.77 8.55
N ASP A 403 -25.90 10.65 8.59
CA ASP A 403 -25.09 10.22 9.75
C ASP A 403 -23.67 10.80 9.68
N ALA A 404 -23.56 12.10 9.96
CA ALA A 404 -22.29 12.81 9.94
C ALA A 404 -21.32 12.33 11.04
N ASP A 405 -21.83 11.79 12.16
CA ASP A 405 -20.99 11.23 13.22
C ASP A 405 -20.28 9.97 12.75
N ARG A 406 -21.00 9.06 12.12
CA ARG A 406 -20.40 7.84 11.56
C ARG A 406 -19.40 8.12 10.45
N ALA A 407 -19.73 9.04 9.55
CA ALA A 407 -18.82 9.46 8.49
C ALA A 407 -17.52 10.03 9.07
N TYR A 408 -17.64 10.90 10.05
CA TYR A 408 -16.50 11.48 10.75
C TYR A 408 -15.60 10.41 11.39
N ASP A 409 -16.17 9.44 12.10
CA ASP A 409 -15.38 8.38 12.76
C ASP A 409 -14.59 7.53 11.74
N LEU A 410 -15.21 7.17 10.61
CA LEU A 410 -14.54 6.42 9.53
C LEU A 410 -13.38 7.21 8.91
N LEU A 411 -13.59 8.51 8.64
CA LEU A 411 -12.58 9.37 8.03
C LEU A 411 -11.43 9.69 9.00
N VAL A 412 -11.73 9.85 10.29
CA VAL A 412 -10.71 9.97 11.34
C VAL A 412 -9.81 8.73 11.38
N ASP A 413 -10.41 7.54 11.28
CA ASP A 413 -9.64 6.29 11.26
C ASP A 413 -8.67 6.24 10.08
N LEU A 414 -9.11 6.62 8.87
CA LEU A 414 -8.26 6.66 7.67
C LEU A 414 -7.09 7.64 7.83
N VAL A 415 -7.38 8.89 8.19
CA VAL A 415 -6.36 9.93 8.43
C VAL A 415 -5.38 9.49 9.52
N LYS A 416 -5.88 8.87 10.60
CA LYS A 416 -5.05 8.36 11.70
C LYS A 416 -4.08 7.28 11.23
N VAL A 417 -4.54 6.33 10.42
CA VAL A 417 -3.70 5.27 9.86
C VAL A 417 -2.52 5.87 9.09
N THR A 418 -2.78 6.87 8.25
CA THR A 418 -1.75 7.49 7.41
C THR A 418 -0.80 8.38 8.20
N VAL A 419 -1.33 9.33 8.98
CA VAL A 419 -0.50 10.36 9.62
C VAL A 419 0.11 9.88 10.93
N ILE A 420 -0.65 9.12 11.75
CA ILE A 420 -0.23 8.78 13.11
C ILE A 420 0.45 7.42 13.15
N GLU A 421 -0.20 6.39 12.60
CA GLU A 421 0.32 5.02 12.70
C GLU A 421 1.48 4.78 11.72
N TYR A 422 1.35 5.27 10.51
CA TYR A 422 2.42 5.19 9.51
C TYR A 422 3.46 6.30 9.71
N GLY A 423 3.05 7.50 10.12
CA GLY A 423 3.91 8.66 10.31
C GLY A 423 4.23 9.40 9.01
N ALA A 424 3.30 9.42 8.05
CA ALA A 424 3.38 10.26 6.87
C ALA A 424 3.35 11.75 7.25
N VAL A 425 3.93 12.59 6.41
CA VAL A 425 3.90 14.05 6.62
C VAL A 425 2.55 14.65 6.28
N ASP A 426 1.86 14.06 5.32
CA ASP A 426 0.53 14.47 4.85
C ASP A 426 -0.43 13.27 4.84
N PRO A 427 -1.75 13.46 5.07
CA PRO A 427 -2.76 12.46 4.82
C PRO A 427 -3.00 12.26 3.32
N ASP A 428 -3.82 11.27 2.96
CA ASP A 428 -4.41 11.22 1.63
C ASP A 428 -5.27 12.47 1.38
N PRO A 429 -5.12 13.18 0.24
CA PRO A 429 -5.81 14.44 -0.01
C PRO A 429 -7.33 14.30 -0.06
N VAL A 430 -7.85 13.18 -0.56
CA VAL A 430 -9.29 12.92 -0.63
C VAL A 430 -9.85 12.61 0.75
N GLU A 431 -9.16 11.78 1.54
CA GLU A 431 -9.56 11.49 2.93
C GLU A 431 -9.60 12.76 3.77
N TRP A 432 -8.61 13.64 3.61
CA TRP A 432 -8.56 14.92 4.32
C TRP A 432 -9.68 15.87 3.91
N ALA A 433 -9.96 15.97 2.60
CA ALA A 433 -11.06 16.78 2.09
C ALA A 433 -12.40 16.35 2.70
N TYR A 434 -12.72 15.05 2.61
CA TYR A 434 -13.97 14.51 3.14
C TYR A 434 -14.06 14.54 4.67
N PHE A 435 -12.93 14.44 5.36
CA PHE A 435 -12.88 14.68 6.82
C PHE A 435 -13.32 16.12 7.18
N LEU A 436 -12.87 17.13 6.41
CA LEU A 436 -13.32 18.52 6.62
C LEU A 436 -14.80 18.68 6.28
N LEU A 437 -15.29 18.06 5.21
CA LEU A 437 -16.72 18.06 4.86
C LEU A 437 -17.58 17.41 5.94
N ALA A 438 -17.13 16.29 6.52
CA ALA A 438 -17.84 15.65 7.62
C ALA A 438 -17.92 16.54 8.87
N LEU A 439 -16.88 17.35 9.14
CA LEU A 439 -16.94 18.37 10.21
C LEU A 439 -18.01 19.43 9.93
N ILE A 440 -18.15 19.89 8.69
CA ILE A 440 -19.19 20.84 8.30
C ILE A 440 -20.57 20.21 8.48
N CYS A 441 -20.77 18.99 8.01
CA CYS A 441 -22.01 18.23 8.19
C CYS A 441 -22.39 18.03 9.68
N LYS A 442 -21.40 18.04 10.59
CA LYS A 442 -21.60 18.03 12.06
C LYS A 442 -21.86 19.42 12.66
N GLY A 443 -22.06 20.47 11.85
CA GLY A 443 -22.17 21.85 12.33
C GLY A 443 -20.87 22.42 12.93
N GLN A 444 -19.71 21.83 12.64
CA GLN A 444 -18.42 22.24 13.19
C GLN A 444 -17.57 23.05 12.17
N LEU A 445 -18.22 23.99 11.47
CA LEU A 445 -17.59 24.81 10.43
C LEU A 445 -16.31 25.52 10.93
N GLU A 446 -16.34 26.13 12.11
CA GLU A 446 -15.17 26.82 12.68
C GLU A 446 -13.99 25.88 12.93
N ARG A 447 -14.26 24.61 13.16
CA ARG A 447 -13.23 23.60 13.31
C ARG A 447 -12.65 23.20 11.95
N ALA A 448 -13.48 23.03 10.94
CA ALA A 448 -13.04 22.80 9.56
C ALA A 448 -12.16 23.95 9.06
N ARG A 449 -12.55 25.21 9.30
CA ARG A 449 -11.76 26.41 8.98
C ARG A 449 -10.37 26.41 9.60
N ARG A 450 -10.24 26.00 10.86
CA ARG A 450 -8.92 25.93 11.53
C ARG A 450 -8.04 24.81 11.02
N LEU A 451 -8.64 23.73 10.51
CA LEU A 451 -7.90 22.56 10.09
C LEU A 451 -7.54 22.56 8.60
N GLN A 452 -8.23 23.34 7.76
CA GLN A 452 -8.00 23.35 6.32
C GLN A 452 -6.55 23.72 5.91
N ASP A 453 -5.86 24.53 6.71
CA ASP A 453 -4.51 24.99 6.44
C ASP A 453 -3.43 24.20 7.19
N PHE A 454 -3.83 23.08 7.84
CA PHE A 454 -2.90 22.29 8.63
C PHE A 454 -1.84 21.57 7.78
N TYR A 455 -2.19 21.20 6.54
CA TYR A 455 -1.28 20.59 5.56
C TYR A 455 -1.11 21.52 4.35
N PRO A 456 -0.23 22.52 4.42
CA PRO A 456 -0.13 23.55 3.39
C PRO A 456 0.43 23.04 2.05
N SER A 457 1.15 21.91 2.06
CA SER A 457 1.67 21.25 0.85
C SER A 457 0.63 20.39 0.13
N LEU A 458 -0.51 20.14 0.78
CA LEU A 458 -1.54 19.26 0.24
C LEU A 458 -2.33 19.97 -0.84
N SER A 459 -2.35 19.40 -2.04
CA SER A 459 -3.03 19.95 -3.22
C SER A 459 -3.74 18.84 -3.97
N HIS A 460 -5.06 18.96 -4.13
CA HIS A 460 -5.91 18.01 -4.87
C HIS A 460 -7.25 18.68 -5.17
N GLU A 461 -7.90 18.30 -6.26
CA GLU A 461 -9.16 18.91 -6.69
C GLU A 461 -10.27 18.79 -5.62
N GLU A 462 -10.45 17.61 -5.01
CA GLU A 462 -11.42 17.43 -3.94
C GLU A 462 -11.11 18.31 -2.71
N PHE A 463 -9.83 18.50 -2.41
CA PHE A 463 -9.42 19.37 -1.30
C PHE A 463 -9.65 20.86 -1.65
N ARG A 464 -9.44 21.27 -2.90
CA ARG A 464 -9.78 22.60 -3.40
C ARG A 464 -11.29 22.88 -3.23
N ARG A 465 -12.13 21.90 -3.59
CA ARG A 465 -13.60 21.99 -3.45
C ARG A 465 -14.02 22.12 -1.97
N ALA A 466 -13.43 21.33 -1.09
CA ALA A 466 -13.69 21.43 0.34
C ALA A 466 -13.31 22.82 0.90
N ARG A 467 -12.16 23.37 0.49
CA ARG A 467 -11.73 24.73 0.87
C ARG A 467 -12.66 25.81 0.32
N LEU A 468 -13.14 25.66 -0.94
CA LEU A 468 -14.11 26.57 -1.54
C LEU A 468 -15.39 26.63 -0.69
N VAL A 469 -15.95 25.50 -0.32
CA VAL A 469 -17.13 25.42 0.54
C VAL A 469 -16.86 26.08 1.91
N ILE A 470 -15.73 25.79 2.54
CA ILE A 470 -15.36 26.40 3.83
C ILE A 470 -15.31 27.95 3.70
N ALA A 471 -14.76 28.47 2.62
CA ALA A 471 -14.67 29.91 2.39
C ALA A 471 -16.06 30.55 2.14
N GLN A 472 -16.90 29.92 1.33
CA GLN A 472 -18.26 30.38 1.04
C GLN A 472 -19.14 30.40 2.29
N LEU A 473 -19.12 29.32 3.09
CA LEU A 473 -19.88 29.21 4.32
C LEU A 473 -19.38 30.16 5.43
N GLY A 474 -18.11 30.56 5.38
CA GLY A 474 -17.50 31.43 6.38
C GLY A 474 -17.76 32.92 6.18
N CYS A 475 -18.57 33.34 5.19
CA CYS A 475 -18.85 34.75 4.83
C CYS A 475 -17.57 35.59 4.61
N SER A 476 -16.44 34.97 4.46
CA SER A 476 -15.16 35.62 4.19
C SER A 476 -15.04 35.73 2.67
N GLY A 477 -15.23 36.88 2.07
CA GLY A 477 -14.99 37.14 0.65
C GLY A 477 -13.53 36.93 0.21
N GLY A 478 -12.82 36.03 0.88
CA GLY A 478 -11.46 35.68 0.58
C GLY A 478 -11.39 34.82 -0.67
N VAL A 479 -10.56 35.23 -1.60
CA VAL A 479 -10.18 34.44 -2.77
C VAL A 479 -9.63 33.11 -2.26
N VAL A 480 -10.28 32.00 -2.59
CA VAL A 480 -9.70 30.68 -2.38
C VAL A 480 -8.46 30.63 -3.24
N ALA A 481 -7.32 30.66 -2.60
CA ALA A 481 -6.05 30.54 -3.28
C ALA A 481 -6.07 29.23 -4.11
N GLY A 482 -5.70 29.34 -5.38
CA GLY A 482 -5.65 28.18 -6.28
C GLY A 482 -4.78 27.04 -5.72
N LEU A 483 -4.81 25.91 -6.38
CA LEU A 483 -3.95 24.77 -6.04
C LEU A 483 -2.49 25.24 -5.97
N TYR A 484 -1.89 25.18 -4.80
CA TYR A 484 -0.49 25.52 -4.60
C TYR A 484 0.36 24.26 -4.79
N GLY A 485 1.29 24.31 -5.73
CA GLY A 485 2.22 23.23 -5.98
C GLY A 485 1.69 22.15 -6.94
N ARG A 486 2.36 21.01 -6.93
CA ARG A 486 1.99 19.84 -7.72
C ARG A 486 0.80 19.12 -7.08
N GLU A 487 -0.15 18.71 -7.91
CA GLU A 487 -1.29 17.91 -7.45
C GLU A 487 -0.82 16.61 -6.79
N ARG A 488 -1.29 16.36 -5.58
CA ARG A 488 -1.01 15.15 -4.80
C ARG A 488 -1.85 13.98 -5.33
N LYS A 489 -1.30 12.78 -5.25
CA LYS A 489 -1.99 11.56 -5.66
C LYS A 489 -2.79 10.98 -4.49
N SER A 490 -3.96 10.41 -4.83
CA SER A 490 -4.81 9.68 -3.88
C SER A 490 -4.90 8.20 -4.24
N ILE A 491 -5.11 7.36 -3.23
CA ILE A 491 -5.49 5.96 -3.44
C ILE A 491 -6.97 5.81 -3.78
N HIS A 492 -7.78 6.85 -3.53
CA HIS A 492 -9.21 6.84 -3.79
C HIS A 492 -9.52 7.37 -5.19
N GLN A 493 -10.37 6.65 -5.91
CA GLN A 493 -11.05 7.14 -7.08
C GLN A 493 -12.39 7.72 -6.65
N VAL A 494 -12.63 8.97 -7.03
CA VAL A 494 -13.90 9.67 -6.83
C VAL A 494 -14.52 9.96 -8.20
N PRO A 495 -15.88 10.02 -8.30
CA PRO A 495 -16.53 10.36 -9.55
C PRO A 495 -16.06 11.72 -10.10
N ASP A 496 -15.79 11.76 -11.40
CA ASP A 496 -15.48 13.01 -12.08
C ASP A 496 -16.78 13.84 -12.19
N ARG A 497 -16.82 14.98 -11.49
CA ARG A 497 -17.93 15.91 -11.44
C ARG A 497 -17.43 17.31 -11.76
N SER A 498 -18.21 18.08 -12.48
CA SER A 498 -18.00 19.52 -12.54
C SER A 498 -18.18 20.16 -11.16
N ASP A 499 -17.62 21.34 -10.95
CA ASP A 499 -17.78 22.05 -9.66
C ASP A 499 -19.26 22.29 -9.32
N SER A 500 -20.10 22.57 -10.30
CA SER A 500 -21.54 22.77 -10.12
C SER A 500 -22.25 21.48 -9.66
N GLU A 501 -21.96 20.35 -10.29
CA GLU A 501 -22.52 19.05 -9.91
C GLU A 501 -22.04 18.63 -8.51
N TRP A 502 -20.77 18.90 -8.21
CA TRP A 502 -20.19 18.60 -6.91
C TRP A 502 -20.79 19.47 -5.78
N LEU A 503 -20.97 20.76 -6.03
CA LEU A 503 -21.63 21.66 -5.06
C LEU A 503 -23.08 21.27 -4.84
N THR A 504 -23.82 20.91 -5.90
CA THR A 504 -25.20 20.41 -5.80
C THR A 504 -25.26 19.11 -4.98
N TRP A 505 -24.31 18.22 -5.22
CA TRP A 505 -24.19 17.00 -4.42
C TRP A 505 -23.94 17.29 -2.94
N PHE A 506 -23.04 18.22 -2.62
CA PHE A 506 -22.72 18.56 -1.24
C PHE A 506 -23.84 19.35 -0.53
N ASP A 507 -24.54 20.21 -1.25
CA ASP A 507 -25.75 20.86 -0.77
C ASP A 507 -26.81 19.84 -0.29
N ASN A 508 -27.08 18.83 -1.10
CA ASN A 508 -27.98 17.73 -0.69
C ASN A 508 -27.47 16.96 0.54
N ILE A 509 -26.18 16.82 0.70
CA ILE A 509 -25.58 16.19 1.88
C ILE A 509 -25.83 17.05 3.13
N LEU A 510 -25.66 18.37 3.04
CA LEU A 510 -25.93 19.29 4.16
C LEU A 510 -27.39 19.20 4.62
N GLU A 511 -28.35 19.18 3.70
CA GLU A 511 -29.76 19.00 4.02
C GLU A 511 -30.01 17.69 4.78
N ARG A 512 -29.50 16.57 4.25
CA ARG A 512 -29.62 15.26 4.89
C ARG A 512 -28.97 15.21 6.28
N CYS A 513 -27.86 15.93 6.47
CA CYS A 513 -27.17 16.07 7.76
C CYS A 513 -27.79 17.13 8.69
N GLN A 514 -29.00 17.62 8.41
CA GLN A 514 -29.74 18.60 9.20
C GLN A 514 -28.98 19.93 9.38
N GLN A 515 -28.33 20.40 8.31
CA GLN A 515 -27.63 21.70 8.24
C GLN A 515 -28.28 22.63 7.16
N PRO A 516 -29.62 22.90 7.23
CA PRO A 516 -30.31 23.67 6.19
C PRO A 516 -29.82 25.11 6.07
N ASP A 517 -29.38 25.71 7.17
CA ASP A 517 -28.86 27.08 7.16
C ASP A 517 -27.55 27.16 6.34
N LEU A 518 -26.65 26.18 6.50
CA LEU A 518 -25.42 26.10 5.72
C LEU A 518 -25.71 25.78 4.25
N ALA A 519 -26.68 24.93 3.96
CA ALA A 519 -27.12 24.63 2.60
C ALA A 519 -27.68 25.90 1.91
N ASN A 520 -28.51 26.70 2.60
CA ASN A 520 -29.03 27.95 2.09
C ASN A 520 -27.93 28.98 1.78
N VAL A 521 -26.94 29.12 2.65
CA VAL A 521 -25.77 29.99 2.42
C VAL A 521 -25.00 29.53 1.18
N LEU A 522 -24.78 28.22 1.02
CA LEU A 522 -24.05 27.66 -0.11
C LEU A 522 -24.77 27.93 -1.45
N ARG A 523 -26.10 27.81 -1.50
CA ARG A 523 -26.93 28.10 -2.71
C ARG A 523 -26.91 29.57 -3.10
N GLN A 524 -26.83 30.48 -2.12
CA GLN A 524 -26.83 31.93 -2.34
C GLN A 524 -25.44 32.46 -2.71
N ALA A 525 -24.40 31.67 -2.48
CA ALA A 525 -23.05 32.06 -2.82
C ALA A 525 -22.91 32.19 -4.37
N PRO A 526 -22.36 33.31 -4.90
CA PRO A 526 -22.17 33.44 -6.33
C PRO A 526 -21.33 32.30 -6.86
N ALA A 527 -21.80 31.65 -7.93
CA ALA A 527 -21.03 30.66 -8.66
C ALA A 527 -19.67 31.28 -9.02
N GLY A 528 -18.59 30.72 -8.45
CA GLY A 528 -17.27 31.34 -8.41
C GLY A 528 -16.84 31.86 -9.76
N GLY A 529 -16.53 33.16 -9.79
CA GLY A 529 -15.95 33.78 -10.95
C GLY A 529 -14.70 33.03 -11.41
N SER A 530 -14.59 32.75 -12.67
CA SER A 530 -13.41 32.22 -13.35
C SER A 530 -12.22 33.16 -13.14
N GLY A 531 -11.60 33.09 -11.95
CA GLY A 531 -10.37 33.81 -11.66
C GLY A 531 -9.25 33.19 -12.47
N THR A 532 -8.79 33.88 -13.47
CA THR A 532 -7.55 33.60 -14.19
C THR A 532 -6.45 33.27 -13.19
N SER A 533 -5.87 32.09 -13.35
CA SER A 533 -4.73 31.58 -12.58
C SER A 533 -3.58 32.57 -12.58
N ALA A 534 -3.49 33.43 -11.59
CA ALA A 534 -2.27 34.16 -11.30
C ALA A 534 -1.32 33.20 -10.58
N LYS A 535 -0.23 32.84 -11.23
CA LYS A 535 0.89 32.13 -10.61
C LYS A 535 1.48 33.00 -9.50
N VAL A 536 1.03 32.79 -8.27
CA VAL A 536 1.66 33.34 -7.10
C VAL A 536 2.75 32.36 -6.67
N THR A 537 4.00 32.77 -6.86
CA THR A 537 5.16 32.05 -6.29
C THR A 537 5.07 32.13 -4.76
N ALA A 538 4.84 30.98 -4.14
CA ALA A 538 4.84 30.88 -2.68
C ALA A 538 6.22 31.27 -2.11
N PRO A 539 6.28 32.00 -0.98
CA PRO A 539 7.54 32.24 -0.31
C PRO A 539 8.09 30.92 0.24
N TYR A 540 9.31 30.63 -0.10
CA TYR A 540 10.07 29.48 0.35
C TYR A 540 10.33 29.60 1.85
N PHE A 541 9.56 28.93 2.70
CA PHE A 541 9.87 28.82 4.11
C PHE A 541 10.96 27.75 4.31
N LYS A 542 12.20 28.20 4.46
CA LYS A 542 13.28 27.41 5.05
C LYS A 542 13.00 27.27 6.55
N GLY A 543 12.50 26.14 6.96
CA GLY A 543 12.29 25.85 8.36
C GLY A 543 12.05 24.36 8.58
N ASP A 544 13.15 23.64 8.79
CA ASP A 544 13.16 22.23 9.20
C ASP A 544 12.73 22.15 10.67
N ALA A 545 11.44 21.96 10.93
CA ALA A 545 10.93 21.60 12.26
C ALA A 545 9.86 20.52 12.10
N GLY A 546 10.32 19.28 11.93
CA GLY A 546 9.44 18.13 11.87
C GLY A 546 8.87 17.77 13.24
N TRP A 547 7.62 18.09 13.47
CA TRP A 547 6.84 17.61 14.61
C TRP A 547 6.23 16.26 14.27
N ARG A 548 6.35 15.28 15.16
CA ARG A 548 5.68 13.98 15.03
C ARG A 548 4.87 13.68 16.28
N LEU A 549 3.57 13.50 16.07
CA LEU A 549 2.66 12.93 17.04
C LEU A 549 2.65 11.41 16.87
N ARG A 550 3.07 10.64 17.88
CA ARG A 550 2.91 9.19 17.90
C ARG A 550 1.82 8.83 18.91
N LEU A 551 0.74 8.23 18.39
CA LEU A 551 -0.29 7.62 19.21
C LEU A 551 0.01 6.11 19.30
N TYR A 552 0.06 5.59 20.52
CA TYR A 552 0.17 4.16 20.79
C TYR A 552 -1.15 3.68 21.39
N SER A 553 -1.74 2.65 20.82
CA SER A 553 -2.84 1.92 21.44
C SER A 553 -2.26 0.71 22.16
N GLY A 554 -2.33 0.71 23.49
CA GLY A 554 -2.09 -0.46 24.33
C GLY A 554 -3.42 -1.05 24.79
N VAL A 555 -3.38 -2.22 25.45
CA VAL A 555 -4.56 -2.94 25.95
C VAL A 555 -5.39 -2.09 26.94
N ASP A 556 -4.80 -1.04 27.51
CA ASP A 556 -5.41 -0.18 28.54
C ASP A 556 -5.57 1.29 28.13
N GLY A 557 -5.61 1.62 26.83
CA GLY A 557 -5.91 2.98 26.39
C GLY A 557 -4.88 3.62 25.45
N LEU A 558 -5.29 4.72 24.85
CA LEU A 558 -4.53 5.52 23.90
C LEU A 558 -3.49 6.38 24.65
N MET A 559 -2.20 6.06 24.53
CA MET A 559 -1.12 6.93 25.03
C MET A 559 -0.58 7.82 23.92
N VAL A 560 -0.60 9.14 24.13
CA VAL A 560 0.06 10.13 23.28
C VAL A 560 1.43 10.45 23.85
N LYS A 561 2.49 10.08 23.13
CA LYS A 561 3.86 10.47 23.47
C LYS A 561 4.34 11.56 22.51
N LEU A 562 4.45 12.79 23.00
CA LEU A 562 5.10 13.90 22.31
C LEU A 562 6.62 13.77 22.53
N ARG A 563 7.35 13.48 21.48
CA ARG A 563 8.81 13.56 21.52
C ARG A 563 9.25 14.85 20.85
N LEU A 564 9.66 15.82 21.68
CA LEU A 564 10.35 17.04 21.23
C LEU A 564 11.80 16.65 20.96
N THR A 565 12.18 16.51 19.70
CA THR A 565 13.59 16.34 19.33
C THR A 565 14.08 17.62 18.66
N ASN A 566 15.06 18.25 19.30
CA ASN A 566 15.83 19.41 18.84
C ASN A 566 15.11 20.76 18.86
N LEU A 567 14.83 21.31 20.06
CA LEU A 567 14.69 22.75 20.26
C LEU A 567 16.06 23.34 20.63
N ARG A 568 16.55 24.27 19.82
CA ARG A 568 17.56 25.23 20.28
C ARG A 568 16.91 26.21 21.25
N PRO A 569 17.62 26.69 22.30
CA PRO A 569 17.01 27.37 23.43
C PRO A 569 16.53 28.83 23.22
N ASN A 570 16.29 29.30 22.00
CA ASN A 570 15.94 30.71 21.73
C ASN A 570 14.80 30.87 20.70
N VAL A 571 13.74 30.07 20.77
CA VAL A 571 12.55 30.29 19.94
C VAL A 571 11.37 30.60 20.87
N PRO A 572 10.63 31.71 20.68
CA PRO A 572 9.47 32.04 21.50
C PRO A 572 8.37 30.99 21.30
N PRO A 573 7.50 30.77 22.31
CA PRO A 573 6.43 29.77 22.25
C PRO A 573 5.43 30.13 21.14
N LEU A 574 5.45 29.36 20.07
CA LEU A 574 4.65 29.58 18.87
C LEU A 574 3.18 29.17 19.04
N PRO A 575 2.25 29.77 18.28
CA PRO A 575 0.82 29.45 18.28
C PRO A 575 0.50 27.97 17.94
N GLU A 576 1.45 27.21 17.47
CA GLU A 576 1.34 25.82 17.02
C GLU A 576 0.86 24.83 18.11
N PHE A 577 1.13 25.08 19.39
CA PHE A 577 0.61 24.26 20.49
C PHE A 577 -0.94 24.26 20.57
N ARG A 578 -1.58 25.33 20.12
CA ARG A 578 -3.05 25.39 20.07
C ARG A 578 -3.60 24.49 18.96
N TYR A 579 -2.93 24.42 17.81
CA TYR A 579 -3.34 23.60 16.66
C TYR A 579 -3.18 22.10 16.96
N LEU A 580 -2.09 21.71 17.58
CA LEU A 580 -1.86 20.32 18.00
C LEU A 580 -2.95 19.83 18.96
N ARG A 581 -3.38 20.67 19.93
CA ARG A 581 -4.50 20.36 20.83
C ARG A 581 -5.82 20.18 20.07
N HIS A 582 -6.04 20.94 19.01
CA HIS A 582 -7.25 20.83 18.20
C HIS A 582 -7.23 19.57 17.34
N LEU A 583 -6.08 19.20 16.75
CA LEU A 583 -5.91 17.97 16.01
C LEU A 583 -6.13 16.75 16.91
N VAL A 584 -5.48 16.69 18.06
CA VAL A 584 -5.67 15.61 19.04
C VAL A 584 -7.13 15.51 19.48
N ARG A 585 -7.80 16.65 19.75
CA ARG A 585 -9.23 16.66 20.09
C ARG A 585 -10.11 16.27 18.90
N ALA A 586 -9.68 16.55 17.67
CA ALA A 586 -10.38 16.17 16.45
C ALA A 586 -10.29 14.66 16.19
N LEU A 587 -9.14 14.08 16.48
CA LEU A 587 -8.81 12.68 16.16
C LEU A 587 -9.14 11.69 17.30
N VAL A 588 -9.47 12.18 18.53
CA VAL A 588 -9.80 11.31 19.67
C VAL A 588 -11.32 11.21 19.88
N PRO A 589 -11.92 10.02 19.82
CA PRO A 589 -13.34 9.78 20.06
C PRO A 589 -13.82 10.30 21.43
N LYS A 590 -15.08 10.76 21.52
CA LYS A 590 -15.68 11.29 22.77
C LYS A 590 -15.61 10.30 23.94
N SER A 591 -15.75 9.00 23.65
CA SER A 591 -15.67 7.92 24.64
C SER A 591 -14.31 7.77 25.33
N GLN A 592 -13.23 8.27 24.71
CA GLN A 592 -11.86 8.18 25.24
C GLN A 592 -11.34 9.50 25.84
N ARG A 593 -12.17 10.54 25.91
CA ARG A 593 -11.79 11.86 26.44
C ARG A 593 -11.46 11.88 27.94
N GLY A 594 -11.86 10.84 28.69
CA GLY A 594 -11.47 10.66 30.08
C GLY A 594 -9.95 10.50 30.29
N ALA A 595 -9.25 9.91 29.33
CA ALA A 595 -7.79 9.79 29.33
C ALA A 595 -7.06 11.14 29.15
N MET A 596 -7.77 12.21 28.74
CA MET A 596 -7.20 13.54 28.50
C MET A 596 -6.82 14.29 29.80
N ARG A 597 -7.18 13.83 30.99
CA ARG A 597 -6.67 14.41 32.24
C ARG A 597 -5.14 14.32 32.34
N TRP A 598 -4.57 13.23 31.81
CA TRP A 598 -3.12 13.02 31.79
C TRP A 598 -2.39 13.97 30.81
N ILE A 599 -3.00 14.28 29.67
CA ILE A 599 -2.41 15.23 28.70
C ILE A 599 -2.34 16.65 29.29
N ARG A 600 -3.29 17.04 30.12
CA ARG A 600 -3.24 18.33 30.85
C ARG A 600 -2.06 18.38 31.81
N THR A 601 -1.77 17.31 32.53
CA THR A 601 -0.67 17.23 33.50
C THR A 601 0.69 17.20 32.81
N ALA A 602 0.81 16.47 31.70
CA ALA A 602 2.06 16.39 30.94
C ALA A 602 2.43 17.69 30.18
N LEU A 603 1.43 18.56 29.89
CA LEU A 603 1.63 19.84 29.20
C LEU A 603 1.75 21.03 30.17
N SER A 604 1.64 20.81 31.48
CA SER A 604 1.72 21.83 32.54
C SER A 604 3.05 21.79 33.32
N TRP A 605 3.99 20.94 32.97
CA TRP A 605 5.31 20.96 33.61
C TRP A 605 6.18 22.09 33.03
N PRO A 606 6.88 22.86 33.88
CA PRO A 606 7.83 23.85 33.39
C PRO A 606 9.01 23.17 32.70
N PRO A 607 9.66 23.86 31.76
CA PRO A 607 10.84 23.32 31.10
C PRO A 607 11.99 23.18 32.11
N VAL A 608 12.59 22.01 32.16
CA VAL A 608 13.92 21.79 32.73
C VAL A 608 14.94 21.88 31.62
#